data_7a7131b65c978c025ee61e9bd303ba5e
#
_entry.id   7a7131b65c978c025ee61e9bd303ba5e
#
_cell.length_a   1.000
_cell.length_b   1.000
_cell.length_c   1.000
_cell.angle_alpha   90.00
_cell.angle_beta   90.00
_cell.angle_gamma   90.00
#
_symmetry.space_group_name_H-M   'P 1'
#
loop_
_entity.id
_entity.type
_entity.pdbx_description
1 polymer ?
#
loop_
_entity_poly.entity_id
_entity_poly.type
_entity_poly.pdbx_seq_one_letter_code
_entity_poly.pdbx_strand_id
1 'polypeptide(L)'
;MEVIKFRKPISGGEIMQHSRRWLIAVLVLVVVPFIGCGSHGAEHQAEHPAEVEHIEGSDLSRVTLTEKAIERLALETSEVREASVTRSDVPRRVVPYSSLIYDPQGNTWVYTSPQPRTFVREQVEVDYIEGDLAVLNDGPPTGTVVASVGVAELYGTEFQVGH
;
A
#
# COMPACT_ATOMS: atom_id res chain seq x y z
N MET A 1 -62.13 -34.66 52.38
CA MET A 1 -62.02 -34.40 53.85
C MET A 1 -60.53 -34.09 54.11
N GLU A 2 -60.16 -32.87 53.87
CA GLU A 2 -58.76 -32.46 54.05
C GLU A 2 -58.74 -31.03 54.60
N VAL A 3 -58.01 -30.84 55.65
CA VAL A 3 -58.10 -29.72 56.58
C VAL A 3 -57.17 -28.59 56.08
N ILE A 4 -57.74 -27.43 55.81
CA ILE A 4 -57.00 -26.20 55.45
C ILE A 4 -56.33 -25.62 56.69
N LYS A 5 -55.02 -25.61 56.76
CA LYS A 5 -54.23 -25.03 57.85
C LYS A 5 -53.89 -23.56 57.54
N PHE A 6 -54.51 -22.64 58.22
CA PHE A 6 -54.25 -21.23 58.24
C PHE A 6 -52.83 -20.91 58.76
N ARG A 7 -52.08 -20.22 58.02
CA ARG A 7 -50.77 -19.71 58.42
C ARG A 7 -50.83 -18.17 58.74
N LYS A 8 -50.46 -17.86 59.94
CA LYS A 8 -50.38 -16.49 60.52
C LYS A 8 -49.54 -15.52 59.69
N PRO A 9 -49.88 -14.20 59.68
CA PRO A 9 -49.04 -13.16 59.09
C PRO A 9 -47.90 -12.81 60.04
N ILE A 10 -46.71 -12.73 59.46
CA ILE A 10 -45.51 -12.25 60.16
C ILE A 10 -45.48 -10.73 60.02
N SER A 11 -45.40 -10.09 61.22
CA SER A 11 -45.31 -8.66 61.48
C SER A 11 -44.15 -8.02 60.72
N GLY A 12 -44.45 -6.91 60.07
CA GLY A 12 -43.45 -6.06 59.43
C GLY A 12 -42.70 -5.21 60.45
N GLY A 13 -41.47 -4.94 60.13
CA GLY A 13 -40.68 -3.93 60.78
C GLY A 13 -39.27 -4.39 61.03
N GLU A 14 -38.39 -4.06 60.14
CA GLU A 14 -36.94 -3.88 60.33
C GLU A 14 -36.10 -4.12 59.03
N ILE A 15 -36.56 -3.63 57.91
CA ILE A 15 -35.70 -3.68 56.70
C ILE A 15 -35.57 -2.30 56.01
N MET A 16 -35.53 -1.21 56.78
CA MET A 16 -35.46 0.12 56.12
C MET A 16 -34.30 1.00 56.56
N GLN A 17 -33.30 0.42 57.21
CA GLN A 17 -32.17 1.27 57.68
C GLN A 17 -30.80 0.85 57.10
N HIS A 18 -30.66 -0.29 56.47
CA HIS A 18 -29.40 -0.71 55.85
C HIS A 18 -29.28 -0.36 54.35
N SER A 19 -30.38 -0.09 53.68
CA SER A 19 -30.36 0.20 52.23
C SER A 19 -29.77 1.58 51.87
N ARG A 20 -29.91 2.58 52.75
CA ARG A 20 -29.40 3.93 52.47
C ARG A 20 -27.89 4.04 52.63
N ARG A 21 -27.24 3.23 53.47
CA ARG A 21 -25.78 3.21 53.63
C ARG A 21 -25.11 2.40 52.52
N TRP A 22 -25.75 1.42 51.95
CA TRP A 22 -25.24 0.63 50.83
C TRP A 22 -25.32 1.39 49.51
N LEU A 23 -26.34 2.20 49.26
CA LEU A 23 -26.47 3.04 48.08
C LEU A 23 -25.40 4.13 48.00
N ILE A 24 -24.97 4.65 49.14
CA ILE A 24 -23.88 5.63 49.18
C ILE A 24 -22.53 4.97 48.94
N ALA A 25 -22.32 3.72 49.39
CA ALA A 25 -21.08 2.99 49.14
C ALA A 25 -20.94 2.54 47.69
N VAL A 26 -22.04 2.22 47.01
CA VAL A 26 -22.04 1.82 45.59
C VAL A 26 -21.86 3.04 44.67
N LEU A 27 -22.38 4.22 45.06
CA LEU A 27 -22.24 5.44 44.27
C LEU A 27 -20.81 5.99 44.27
N VAL A 28 -20.04 5.77 45.34
CA VAL A 28 -18.63 6.21 45.43
C VAL A 28 -17.68 5.28 44.64
N LEU A 29 -18.06 4.02 44.45
CA LEU A 29 -17.23 3.04 43.72
C LEU A 29 -17.34 3.13 42.17
N VAL A 30 -18.39 3.80 41.66
CA VAL A 30 -18.62 3.93 40.20
C VAL A 30 -17.96 5.17 39.60
N VAL A 31 -17.49 6.11 40.43
CA VAL A 31 -16.95 7.42 39.95
C VAL A 31 -15.42 7.44 39.75
N VAL A 32 -14.68 6.37 40.12
CA VAL A 32 -13.19 6.44 40.13
C VAL A 32 -12.49 5.73 38.93
N PRO A 33 -13.10 4.95 38.01
CA PRO A 33 -12.30 4.37 36.94
C PRO A 33 -12.31 5.13 35.61
N PHE A 34 -12.72 6.41 35.55
CA PHE A 34 -12.66 7.19 34.31
C PHE A 34 -11.46 8.12 34.17
N ILE A 35 -10.45 7.98 35.01
CA ILE A 35 -9.20 8.69 34.81
C ILE A 35 -8.12 7.69 34.41
N GLY A 36 -7.86 7.59 33.14
CA GLY A 36 -6.66 6.94 32.67
C GLY A 36 -6.80 5.94 31.53
N CYS A 37 -7.22 6.38 30.37
CA CYS A 37 -6.70 5.89 29.10
C CYS A 37 -6.57 7.07 28.16
N GLY A 38 -5.62 7.94 28.47
CA GLY A 38 -4.92 8.71 27.46
C GLY A 38 -4.07 7.71 26.69
N SER A 39 -4.68 6.96 25.77
CA SER A 39 -3.93 6.39 24.68
C SER A 39 -3.34 7.59 23.94
N HIS A 40 -2.09 7.91 24.25
CA HIS A 40 -1.21 8.53 23.26
C HIS A 40 -1.14 7.50 22.14
N GLY A 41 -2.11 7.53 21.24
CA GLY A 41 -1.92 7.08 19.89
C GLY A 41 -0.76 7.90 19.39
N ALA A 42 0.44 7.35 19.40
CA ALA A 42 1.42 7.75 18.41
C ALA A 42 0.67 7.62 17.10
N GLU A 43 0.24 8.73 16.52
CA GLU A 43 -0.06 8.80 15.11
C GLU A 43 1.24 8.36 14.43
N HIS A 44 1.35 7.05 14.20
CA HIS A 44 2.14 6.60 13.09
C HIS A 44 1.45 7.26 11.88
N GLN A 45 1.92 8.45 11.51
CA GLN A 45 1.76 8.92 10.15
C GLN A 45 2.26 7.75 9.31
N ALA A 46 1.33 7.00 8.75
CA ALA A 46 1.65 5.94 7.83
C ALA A 46 2.37 6.66 6.69
N GLU A 47 3.69 6.53 6.68
CA GLU A 47 4.54 7.06 5.62
C GLU A 47 3.97 6.49 4.32
N HIS A 48 3.45 7.36 3.46
CA HIS A 48 2.88 6.92 2.20
C HIS A 48 3.97 6.17 1.44
N PRO A 49 3.73 4.94 1.01
CA PRO A 49 4.77 4.11 0.39
C PRO A 49 5.28 4.69 -0.92
N ALA A 50 4.50 5.57 -1.54
CA ALA A 50 4.82 6.23 -2.79
C ALA A 50 4.27 7.66 -2.79
N GLU A 51 4.97 8.55 -3.48
CA GLU A 51 4.54 9.88 -3.88
C GLU A 51 4.39 9.90 -5.39
N VAL A 52 3.27 10.39 -5.89
CA VAL A 52 2.99 10.50 -7.32
C VAL A 52 2.78 11.96 -7.65
N GLU A 53 3.68 12.53 -8.45
CA GLU A 53 3.64 13.91 -8.89
C GLU A 53 3.36 13.97 -10.40
N HIS A 54 2.32 14.69 -10.80
CA HIS A 54 2.04 14.93 -12.20
C HIS A 54 3.10 15.86 -12.82
N ILE A 55 3.61 15.50 -14.00
CA ILE A 55 4.59 16.32 -14.72
C ILE A 55 3.83 17.34 -15.56
N GLU A 56 4.00 18.64 -15.23
CA GLU A 56 3.31 19.73 -15.93
C GLU A 56 3.53 19.66 -17.45
N GLY A 57 2.45 19.75 -18.20
CA GLY A 57 2.46 19.76 -19.67
C GLY A 57 2.60 18.38 -20.32
N SER A 58 2.46 17.30 -19.56
CA SER A 58 2.44 15.92 -20.09
C SER A 58 1.39 15.07 -19.38
N ASP A 59 1.03 13.92 -19.95
CA ASP A 59 0.18 12.91 -19.31
C ASP A 59 0.99 11.93 -18.44
N LEU A 60 2.22 12.29 -18.09
CA LEU A 60 3.12 11.46 -17.31
C LEU A 60 3.15 11.91 -15.85
N SER A 61 3.47 10.96 -14.98
CA SER A 61 3.71 11.22 -13.57
C SER A 61 5.08 10.71 -13.16
N ARG A 62 5.63 11.35 -12.15
CA ARG A 62 6.83 10.90 -11.45
C ARG A 62 6.38 10.10 -10.23
N VAL A 63 6.85 8.88 -10.10
CA VAL A 63 6.60 8.01 -8.95
C VAL A 63 7.85 7.93 -8.12
N THR A 64 7.81 8.41 -6.87
CA THR A 64 8.92 8.29 -5.92
C THR A 64 8.54 7.31 -4.83
N LEU A 65 9.31 6.24 -4.67
CA LEU A 65 9.04 5.17 -3.71
C LEU A 65 9.90 5.34 -2.45
N THR A 66 9.36 4.94 -1.30
CA THR A 66 10.18 4.74 -0.10
C THR A 66 11.06 3.50 -0.28
N GLU A 67 12.17 3.43 0.46
CA GLU A 67 13.04 2.25 0.46
C GLU A 67 12.26 0.97 0.83
N LYS A 68 11.41 1.08 1.84
CA LYS A 68 10.52 0.00 2.28
C LYS A 68 9.52 -0.44 1.20
N ALA A 69 9.06 0.49 0.36
CA ALA A 69 8.19 0.15 -0.76
C ALA A 69 8.96 -0.63 -1.83
N ILE A 70 10.19 -0.22 -2.17
CA ILE A 70 11.06 -0.93 -3.11
C ILE A 70 11.32 -2.36 -2.65
N GLU A 71 11.68 -2.56 -1.36
CA GLU A 71 11.87 -3.89 -0.79
C GLU A 71 10.60 -4.75 -0.87
N ARG A 72 9.46 -4.17 -0.52
CA ARG A 72 8.17 -4.88 -0.53
C ARG A 72 7.74 -5.31 -1.92
N LEU A 73 7.99 -4.46 -2.93
CA LEU A 73 7.68 -4.73 -4.33
C LEU A 73 8.74 -5.62 -4.99
N ALA A 74 9.83 -5.94 -4.29
CA ALA A 74 11.01 -6.59 -4.85
C ALA A 74 11.45 -5.92 -6.17
N LEU A 75 11.40 -4.57 -6.20
CA LEU A 75 11.65 -3.81 -7.40
C LEU A 75 13.12 -3.87 -7.74
N GLU A 76 13.42 -4.31 -8.97
CA GLU A 76 14.77 -4.37 -9.51
C GLU A 76 14.89 -3.47 -10.74
N THR A 77 16.11 -3.07 -11.04
CA THR A 77 16.43 -2.27 -12.21
C THR A 77 17.49 -2.94 -13.07
N SER A 78 17.49 -2.61 -14.35
CA SER A 78 18.48 -3.00 -15.33
C SER A 78 18.87 -1.80 -16.18
N GLU A 79 19.96 -1.88 -16.93
CA GLU A 79 20.35 -0.83 -17.85
C GLU A 79 19.89 -1.15 -19.26
N VAL A 80 19.47 -0.12 -20.00
CA VAL A 80 19.37 -0.18 -21.45
C VAL A 80 20.77 -0.39 -21.99
N ARG A 81 20.97 -1.44 -22.75
CA ARG A 81 22.30 -1.81 -23.28
C ARG A 81 22.25 -2.17 -24.75
N GLU A 82 23.41 -2.22 -25.37
CA GLU A 82 23.56 -2.83 -26.69
C GLU A 82 23.85 -4.32 -26.56
N ALA A 83 23.24 -5.10 -27.44
CA ALA A 83 23.47 -6.54 -27.53
C ALA A 83 23.51 -6.98 -29.00
N SER A 84 24.31 -8.02 -29.26
CA SER A 84 24.23 -8.74 -30.52
C SER A 84 22.93 -9.56 -30.56
N VAL A 85 22.19 -9.45 -31.62
CA VAL A 85 20.89 -10.09 -31.86
C VAL A 85 20.87 -10.82 -33.20
N THR A 86 20.06 -11.86 -33.31
CA THR A 86 20.13 -12.77 -34.49
C THR A 86 19.68 -12.11 -35.81
N ARG A 87 18.88 -11.03 -35.73
CA ARG A 87 18.34 -10.34 -36.92
C ARG A 87 19.12 -9.11 -37.34
N SER A 88 20.31 -8.83 -36.74
CA SER A 88 21.09 -7.66 -37.06
C SER A 88 22.59 -7.97 -36.99
N ASP A 89 23.32 -7.50 -37.99
CA ASP A 89 24.80 -7.59 -38.05
C ASP A 89 25.49 -6.55 -37.13
N VAL A 90 24.71 -5.60 -36.62
CA VAL A 90 25.20 -4.58 -35.67
C VAL A 90 24.49 -4.72 -34.34
N PRO A 91 25.15 -4.39 -33.22
CA PRO A 91 24.49 -4.37 -31.91
C PRO A 91 23.24 -3.50 -31.91
N ARG A 92 22.21 -3.94 -31.23
CA ARG A 92 20.94 -3.24 -31.11
C ARG A 92 20.67 -2.87 -29.64
N ARG A 93 19.98 -1.76 -29.43
CA ARG A 93 19.48 -1.40 -28.10
C ARG A 93 18.47 -2.43 -27.63
N VAL A 94 18.65 -2.89 -26.39
CA VAL A 94 17.77 -3.87 -25.77
C VAL A 94 17.48 -3.52 -24.33
N VAL A 95 16.33 -3.95 -23.88
CA VAL A 95 15.91 -3.98 -22.46
C VAL A 95 15.43 -5.38 -22.12
N PRO A 96 15.39 -5.79 -20.83
CA PRO A 96 14.70 -7.00 -20.44
C PRO A 96 13.24 -6.95 -20.91
N TYR A 97 12.70 -8.04 -21.42
CA TYR A 97 11.29 -8.11 -21.80
C TYR A 97 10.36 -7.80 -20.61
N SER A 98 10.78 -8.19 -19.40
CA SER A 98 10.07 -7.90 -18.14
C SER A 98 9.99 -6.40 -17.78
N SER A 99 10.79 -5.55 -18.45
CA SER A 99 10.71 -4.09 -18.28
C SER A 99 9.55 -3.44 -19.01
N LEU A 100 8.92 -4.18 -19.95
CA LEU A 100 7.85 -3.62 -20.77
C LEU A 100 6.51 -3.61 -20.03
N ILE A 101 5.77 -2.53 -20.22
CA ILE A 101 4.36 -2.44 -19.87
C ILE A 101 3.56 -1.95 -21.09
N TYR A 102 2.35 -2.43 -21.22
CA TYR A 102 1.42 -2.04 -22.27
C TYR A 102 0.27 -1.27 -21.68
N ASP A 103 -0.02 -0.10 -22.24
CA ASP A 103 -1.21 0.64 -21.86
C ASP A 103 -2.48 0.09 -22.56
N PRO A 104 -3.68 0.51 -22.13
CA PRO A 104 -4.93 0.09 -22.76
C PRO A 104 -5.07 0.49 -24.23
N GLN A 105 -4.26 1.44 -24.71
CA GLN A 105 -4.22 1.89 -26.09
C GLN A 105 -3.28 1.04 -26.96
N GLY A 106 -2.49 0.17 -26.32
CA GLY A 106 -1.53 -0.71 -26.99
C GLY A 106 -0.15 -0.09 -27.17
N ASN A 107 0.12 1.08 -26.58
CA ASN A 107 1.47 1.64 -26.57
C ASN A 107 2.36 0.87 -25.58
N THR A 108 3.63 0.81 -25.89
CA THR A 108 4.62 0.13 -25.06
C THR A 108 5.48 1.14 -24.31
N TRP A 109 5.71 0.88 -23.03
CA TRP A 109 6.42 1.77 -22.13
C TRP A 109 7.45 1.00 -21.31
N VAL A 110 8.48 1.73 -20.83
CA VAL A 110 9.37 1.32 -19.76
C VAL A 110 9.34 2.39 -18.66
N TYR A 111 9.70 2.02 -17.43
CA TYR A 111 9.92 3.00 -16.37
C TYR A 111 11.41 3.30 -16.28
N THR A 112 11.82 4.48 -16.70
CA THR A 112 13.19 4.98 -16.49
C THR A 112 13.37 5.46 -15.05
N SER A 113 14.59 5.33 -14.51
CA SER A 113 14.94 5.78 -13.17
C SER A 113 15.96 6.90 -13.24
N PRO A 114 15.54 8.18 -13.41
CA PRO A 114 16.43 9.31 -13.52
C PRO A 114 17.16 9.64 -12.21
N GLN A 115 16.61 9.21 -11.07
CA GLN A 115 17.18 9.38 -9.74
C GLN A 115 16.87 8.13 -8.91
N PRO A 116 17.64 7.82 -7.85
CA PRO A 116 17.33 6.71 -6.97
C PRO A 116 15.88 6.74 -6.48
N ARG A 117 15.18 5.60 -6.58
CA ARG A 117 13.79 5.40 -6.13
C ARG A 117 12.74 6.24 -6.87
N THR A 118 13.12 6.92 -7.94
CA THR A 118 12.24 7.78 -8.73
C THR A 118 12.08 7.19 -10.12
N PHE A 119 10.84 7.05 -10.57
CA PHE A 119 10.49 6.39 -11.84
C PHE A 119 9.56 7.27 -12.66
N VAL A 120 9.80 7.30 -13.98
CA VAL A 120 8.97 8.00 -14.95
C VAL A 120 8.80 7.09 -16.17
N ARG A 121 7.56 6.98 -16.68
CA ARG A 121 7.34 6.22 -17.91
C ARG A 121 7.97 6.93 -19.12
N GLU A 122 8.58 6.12 -19.99
CA GLU A 122 9.07 6.55 -21.29
C GLU A 122 8.56 5.58 -22.33
N GLN A 123 7.99 6.12 -23.41
CA GLN A 123 7.46 5.31 -24.50
C GLN A 123 8.61 4.67 -25.28
N VAL A 124 8.42 3.42 -25.67
CA VAL A 124 9.39 2.67 -26.47
C VAL A 124 8.72 2.09 -27.70
N GLU A 125 9.48 1.97 -28.78
CA GLU A 125 9.09 1.23 -29.97
C GLU A 125 9.86 -0.09 -30.00
N VAL A 126 9.14 -1.19 -29.81
CA VAL A 126 9.69 -2.54 -29.84
C VAL A 126 9.68 -3.06 -31.26
N ASP A 127 10.83 -3.48 -31.77
CA ASP A 127 10.98 -4.12 -33.06
C ASP A 127 10.53 -5.60 -33.01
N TYR A 128 11.14 -6.36 -32.09
CA TYR A 128 10.80 -7.74 -31.79
C TYR A 128 11.34 -8.18 -30.44
N ILE A 129 10.89 -9.35 -30.01
CA ILE A 129 11.38 -10.00 -28.80
C ILE A 129 12.32 -11.13 -29.20
N GLU A 130 13.48 -11.23 -28.55
CA GLU A 130 14.45 -12.30 -28.71
C GLU A 130 14.80 -12.90 -27.34
N GLY A 131 14.27 -14.08 -27.04
CA GLY A 131 14.41 -14.68 -25.73
C GLY A 131 13.73 -13.82 -24.66
N ASP A 132 14.52 -13.36 -23.72
CA ASP A 132 14.12 -12.48 -22.61
C ASP A 132 14.46 -10.99 -22.85
N LEU A 133 14.83 -10.64 -24.09
CA LEU A 133 15.17 -9.28 -24.49
C LEU A 133 14.15 -8.70 -25.46
N ALA A 134 13.77 -7.46 -25.21
CA ALA A 134 13.07 -6.61 -26.16
C ALA A 134 14.08 -5.77 -26.94
N VAL A 135 14.10 -5.93 -28.25
CA VAL A 135 14.93 -5.15 -29.17
C VAL A 135 14.16 -3.89 -29.54
N LEU A 136 14.80 -2.72 -29.35
CA LEU A 136 14.16 -1.43 -29.52
C LEU A 136 14.53 -0.79 -30.85
N ASN A 137 13.53 -0.23 -31.56
CA ASN A 137 13.70 0.74 -32.62
C ASN A 137 13.90 2.14 -32.03
N ASP A 138 13.07 2.51 -31.04
CA ASP A 138 13.14 3.78 -30.35
C ASP A 138 12.89 3.63 -28.85
N GLY A 139 13.45 4.56 -28.05
CA GLY A 139 13.36 4.55 -26.58
C GLY A 139 14.58 5.17 -25.92
N PRO A 140 14.71 4.99 -24.60
CA PRO A 140 15.78 5.61 -23.82
C PRO A 140 17.17 5.21 -24.32
N PRO A 141 18.16 6.09 -24.22
CA PRO A 141 19.52 5.82 -24.65
C PRO A 141 20.21 4.73 -23.83
N THR A 142 21.20 4.08 -24.43
CA THR A 142 22.07 3.10 -23.73
C THR A 142 22.66 3.70 -22.46
N GLY A 143 22.65 2.93 -21.36
CA GLY A 143 23.06 3.36 -20.01
C GLY A 143 21.93 3.92 -19.17
N THR A 144 20.74 4.14 -19.73
CA THR A 144 19.56 4.53 -18.93
C THR A 144 19.13 3.37 -18.04
N VAL A 145 18.95 3.65 -16.76
CA VAL A 145 18.43 2.67 -15.80
C VAL A 145 16.90 2.56 -15.97
N VAL A 146 16.41 1.33 -16.10
CA VAL A 146 14.98 1.02 -16.23
C VAL A 146 14.55 -0.01 -15.18
N ALA A 147 13.30 0.05 -14.71
CA ALA A 147 12.74 -0.99 -13.88
C ALA A 147 12.63 -2.30 -14.67
N SER A 148 13.01 -3.43 -14.06
CA SER A 148 12.99 -4.76 -14.69
C SER A 148 12.17 -5.79 -13.91
N VAL A 149 11.94 -5.55 -12.61
CA VAL A 149 11.02 -6.29 -11.75
C VAL A 149 10.14 -5.28 -11.02
N GLY A 150 8.88 -5.62 -10.73
CA GLY A 150 7.93 -4.71 -10.07
C GLY A 150 7.32 -3.65 -11.00
N VAL A 151 7.42 -3.84 -12.31
CA VAL A 151 6.95 -2.87 -13.32
C VAL A 151 5.44 -2.71 -13.30
N ALA A 152 4.70 -3.80 -13.12
CA ALA A 152 3.24 -3.77 -13.02
C ALA A 152 2.77 -3.06 -11.74
N GLU A 153 3.48 -3.22 -10.65
CA GLU A 153 3.24 -2.55 -9.38
C GLU A 153 3.53 -1.04 -9.46
N LEU A 154 4.58 -0.65 -10.18
CA LEU A 154 4.84 0.76 -10.50
C LEU A 154 3.68 1.36 -11.29
N TYR A 155 3.19 0.65 -12.31
CA TYR A 155 2.05 1.08 -13.11
C TYR A 155 0.79 1.23 -12.23
N GLY A 156 0.51 0.23 -11.39
CA GLY A 156 -0.59 0.32 -10.44
C GLY A 156 -0.47 1.51 -9.49
N THR A 157 0.75 1.82 -9.04
CA THR A 157 1.04 2.96 -8.17
C THR A 157 0.83 4.30 -8.89
N GLU A 158 1.33 4.45 -10.12
CA GLU A 158 1.16 5.67 -10.91
C GLU A 158 -0.31 6.01 -11.14
N PHE A 159 -1.13 5.01 -11.45
CA PHE A 159 -2.55 5.19 -11.72
C PHE A 159 -3.46 4.99 -10.50
N GLN A 160 -2.87 4.78 -9.31
CA GLN A 160 -3.60 4.57 -8.06
C GLN A 160 -4.66 3.45 -8.16
N VAL A 161 -4.38 2.40 -8.94
CA VAL A 161 -5.26 1.23 -9.06
C VAL A 161 -5.02 0.28 -7.89
N GLY A 162 -6.07 -0.06 -7.15
CA GLY A 162 -6.02 -1.03 -6.05
C GLY A 162 -6.12 -0.43 -4.64
N HIS A 163 -6.66 0.76 -4.49
CA HIS A 163 -7.02 1.39 -3.20
C HIS A 163 -8.52 1.24 -2.92
#